data_20fac8eca52dd30f11ac08a6da775049
#
_entry.id   20fac8eca52dd30f11ac08a6da775049
#
_cell.length_a   1.000
_cell.length_b   1.000
_cell.length_c   1.000
_cell.angle_alpha   90.00
_cell.angle_beta   90.00
_cell.angle_gamma   90.00
#
_symmetry.space_group_name_H-M   'P 1'
#
loop_
_entity.id
_entity.type
_entity.pdbx_description
1 polymer ?
#
loop_
_entity_poly.entity_id
_entity_poly.type
_entity_poly.pdbx_seq_one_letter_code
_entity_poly.pdbx_strand_id
1 'polypeptide(L)'
;MQPDTLKTDQNRTLAYHKTDGAGPGVVFLGGLKSDMEGTKALHLEAWARREGRAFLRFDYSGHGQSSGAFTEGCIGDWAEDARAAITALTEGPQVLVGSSMGGWIACLVARACPGRVAGFVGIAAAPDFID
;
A
#
# COMPACT_ATOMS: atom_id res chain seq x y z
N MET A 1 1.32 -13.00 13.96
CA MET A 1 1.51 -13.66 12.67
C MET A 1 2.65 -13.00 11.90
N GLN A 2 3.55 -13.79 11.36
CA GLN A 2 4.68 -13.25 10.59
C GLN A 2 4.21 -12.78 9.22
N PRO A 3 4.67 -11.63 8.76
CA PRO A 3 4.34 -11.19 7.41
C PRO A 3 5.10 -12.00 6.36
N ASP A 4 4.55 -12.05 5.17
CA ASP A 4 5.29 -12.50 4.00
C ASP A 4 6.18 -11.37 3.51
N THR A 5 7.09 -11.66 2.60
CA THR A 5 7.98 -10.65 2.05
C THR A 5 8.02 -10.75 0.53
N LEU A 6 8.19 -9.57 -0.09
CA LEU A 6 8.35 -9.43 -1.53
C LEU A 6 9.66 -8.72 -1.81
N LYS A 7 10.49 -9.28 -2.67
CA LYS A 7 11.70 -8.61 -3.12
C LYS A 7 11.42 -7.90 -4.43
N THR A 8 11.69 -6.59 -4.48
CA THR A 8 11.38 -5.78 -5.66
C THR A 8 12.57 -5.72 -6.61
N ASP A 9 12.33 -5.21 -7.82
CA ASP A 9 13.38 -5.03 -8.83
C ASP A 9 14.44 -4.04 -8.36
N GLN A 10 14.10 -3.15 -7.45
CA GLN A 10 15.06 -2.21 -6.84
C GLN A 10 15.83 -2.84 -5.69
N ASN A 11 15.72 -4.15 -5.52
CA ASN A 11 16.42 -4.90 -4.48
C ASN A 11 16.00 -4.51 -3.06
N ARG A 12 14.73 -4.12 -2.90
CA ARG A 12 14.12 -3.84 -1.59
C ARG A 12 13.26 -5.01 -1.18
N THR A 13 13.15 -5.24 0.12
CA THR A 13 12.28 -6.28 0.67
C THR A 13 11.12 -5.64 1.39
N LEU A 14 9.91 -5.91 0.93
CA LEU A 14 8.69 -5.34 1.49
C LEU A 14 7.94 -6.40 2.27
N ALA A 15 7.62 -6.10 3.52
CA ALA A 15 6.77 -6.97 4.34
C ALA A 15 5.30 -6.70 4.02
N TYR A 16 4.50 -7.75 3.95
CA TYR A 16 3.09 -7.57 3.61
C TYR A 16 2.22 -8.67 4.22
N HIS A 17 0.92 -8.37 4.31
CA HIS A 17 -0.12 -9.36 4.58
C HIS A 17 -1.17 -9.26 3.48
N LYS A 18 -1.53 -10.40 2.93
CA LYS A 18 -2.47 -10.48 1.83
C LYS A 18 -3.66 -11.34 2.24
N THR A 19 -4.86 -10.87 1.94
CA THR A 19 -6.10 -11.61 2.14
C THR A 19 -6.67 -11.93 0.77
N ASP A 20 -6.94 -13.20 0.51
CA ASP A 20 -7.55 -13.61 -0.75
C ASP A 20 -9.05 -13.30 -0.74
N GLY A 21 -9.60 -13.05 -1.91
CA GLY A 21 -11.02 -12.77 -2.02
C GLY A 21 -11.39 -12.29 -3.42
N ALA A 22 -12.63 -11.85 -3.55
CA ALA A 22 -13.16 -11.37 -4.82
C ALA A 22 -12.62 -9.97 -5.14
N GLY A 23 -12.52 -9.66 -6.43
CA GLY A 23 -12.13 -8.34 -6.88
C GLY A 23 -13.33 -7.44 -7.16
N PRO A 24 -13.08 -6.16 -7.38
CA PRO A 24 -11.77 -5.54 -7.25
C PRO A 24 -11.29 -5.58 -5.80
N GLY A 25 -10.01 -5.86 -5.61
CA GLY A 25 -9.42 -5.89 -4.29
C GLY A 25 -9.14 -4.50 -3.76
N VAL A 26 -8.75 -4.43 -2.48
CA VAL A 26 -8.44 -3.19 -1.80
C VAL A 26 -6.98 -3.20 -1.38
N VAL A 27 -6.27 -2.11 -1.63
CA VAL A 27 -4.87 -1.95 -1.20
C VAL A 27 -4.80 -0.75 -0.27
N PHE A 28 -4.26 -0.97 0.93
CA PHE A 28 -4.09 0.10 1.90
C PHE A 28 -2.69 0.71 1.76
N LEU A 29 -2.64 2.03 1.61
CA LEU A 29 -1.41 2.81 1.50
C LEU A 29 -1.28 3.67 2.75
N GLY A 30 -0.30 3.36 3.58
CA GLY A 30 -0.15 4.00 4.88
C GLY A 30 0.49 5.39 4.81
N GLY A 31 0.51 6.05 5.96
CA GLY A 31 1.10 7.37 6.11
C GLY A 31 2.59 7.33 6.39
N LEU A 32 3.17 8.52 6.47
CA LEU A 32 4.59 8.70 6.76
C LEU A 32 4.92 8.10 8.13
N LYS A 33 5.98 7.30 8.18
CA LYS A 33 6.45 6.62 9.39
C LYS A 33 5.43 5.68 10.03
N SER A 34 4.32 5.42 9.34
CA SER A 34 3.35 4.43 9.79
C SER A 34 3.77 3.03 9.37
N ASP A 35 3.08 2.03 9.88
CA ASP A 35 3.27 0.67 9.43
C ASP A 35 1.91 0.03 9.12
N MET A 36 1.96 -1.18 8.58
CA MET A 36 0.75 -1.90 8.16
C MET A 36 -0.04 -2.49 9.32
N GLU A 37 0.47 -2.35 10.55
CA GLU A 37 -0.21 -2.83 11.75
C GLU A 37 -1.07 -1.74 12.40
N GLY A 38 -1.19 -0.58 11.76
CA GLY A 38 -2.00 0.51 12.29
C GLY A 38 -3.48 0.19 12.32
N THR A 39 -4.21 0.93 13.14
CA THR A 39 -5.64 0.69 13.38
C THR A 39 -6.46 0.70 12.09
N LYS A 40 -6.21 1.67 11.21
CA LYS A 40 -6.97 1.79 9.96
C LYS A 40 -6.75 0.59 9.05
N ALA A 41 -5.49 0.15 8.92
CA ALA A 41 -5.16 -0.99 8.07
C ALA A 41 -5.82 -2.26 8.58
N LEU A 42 -5.74 -2.51 9.88
CA LEU A 42 -6.33 -3.71 10.48
C LEU A 42 -7.86 -3.69 10.41
N HIS A 43 -8.46 -2.52 10.58
CA HIS A 43 -9.91 -2.36 10.50
C HIS A 43 -10.42 -2.67 9.09
N LEU A 44 -9.72 -2.17 8.07
CA LEU A 44 -10.08 -2.42 6.69
C LEU A 44 -9.88 -3.89 6.31
N GLU A 45 -8.82 -4.51 6.83
CA GLU A 45 -8.59 -5.93 6.59
C GLU A 45 -9.74 -6.77 7.14
N ALA A 46 -10.20 -6.45 8.35
CA ALA A 46 -11.33 -7.16 8.97
C ALA A 46 -12.60 -6.98 8.13
N TRP A 47 -12.83 -5.77 7.63
CA TRP A 47 -13.98 -5.50 6.75
C TRP A 47 -13.89 -6.33 5.47
N ALA A 48 -12.71 -6.35 4.85
CA ALA A 48 -12.51 -7.09 3.60
C ALA A 48 -12.77 -8.59 3.80
N ARG A 49 -12.33 -9.14 4.92
CA ARG A 49 -12.57 -10.55 5.23
C ARG A 49 -14.05 -10.84 5.39
N ARG A 50 -14.79 -9.94 6.07
CA ARG A 50 -16.25 -10.11 6.23
C ARG A 50 -16.96 -10.08 4.88
N GLU A 51 -16.49 -9.25 3.96
CA GLU A 51 -17.12 -9.05 2.66
C GLU A 51 -16.60 -10.00 1.58
N GLY A 52 -15.64 -10.86 1.93
CA GLY A 52 -15.05 -11.79 0.96
C GLY A 52 -14.23 -11.11 -0.11
N ARG A 53 -13.63 -9.96 0.18
CA ARG A 53 -12.83 -9.20 -0.78
C ARG A 53 -11.36 -9.42 -0.58
N ALA A 54 -10.61 -9.37 -1.69
CA ALA A 54 -9.15 -9.38 -1.63
C ALA A 54 -8.66 -8.10 -0.98
N PHE A 55 -7.60 -8.20 -0.19
CA PHE A 55 -7.03 -7.06 0.53
C PHE A 55 -5.53 -7.20 0.64
N LEU A 56 -4.82 -6.10 0.52
CA LEU A 56 -3.37 -6.05 0.68
C LEU A 56 -2.99 -4.90 1.59
N ARG A 57 -2.16 -5.18 2.59
CA ARG A 57 -1.47 -4.15 3.37
C ARG A 57 0.00 -4.48 3.39
N PHE A 58 0.85 -3.48 3.36
CA PHE A 58 2.30 -3.68 3.31
C PHE A 58 3.00 -2.47 3.91
N ASP A 59 4.30 -2.66 4.21
CA ASP A 59 5.17 -1.60 4.67
C ASP A 59 6.05 -1.12 3.52
N TYR A 60 6.14 0.20 3.33
CA TYR A 60 7.12 0.77 2.40
C TYR A 60 8.52 0.47 2.89
N SER A 61 9.51 0.55 2.01
CA SER A 61 10.91 0.46 2.42
C SER A 61 11.20 1.52 3.50
N GLY A 62 12.01 1.15 4.48
CA GLY A 62 12.31 2.02 5.62
C GLY A 62 11.19 2.19 6.63
N HIS A 63 10.08 1.45 6.46
CA HIS A 63 8.93 1.48 7.37
C HIS A 63 8.67 0.08 7.93
N GLY A 64 8.19 0.03 9.16
CA GLY A 64 7.76 -1.22 9.77
C GLY A 64 8.79 -2.33 9.63
N GLN A 65 8.38 -3.44 9.03
CA GLN A 65 9.21 -4.64 8.89
C GLN A 65 9.89 -4.77 7.53
N SER A 66 9.73 -3.79 6.66
CA SER A 66 10.40 -3.78 5.37
C SER A 66 11.85 -3.35 5.50
N SER A 67 12.66 -3.65 4.47
CA SER A 67 14.09 -3.34 4.48
C SER A 67 14.36 -1.85 4.32
N GLY A 68 15.59 -1.46 4.59
CA GLY A 68 16.06 -0.09 4.40
C GLY A 68 15.88 0.78 5.64
N ALA A 69 16.46 1.97 5.59
CA ALA A 69 16.30 2.96 6.63
C ALA A 69 15.36 4.05 6.16
N PHE A 70 14.52 4.54 7.06
CA PHE A 70 13.56 5.59 6.73
C PHE A 70 14.25 6.81 6.13
N THR A 71 15.41 7.17 6.67
CA THR A 71 16.16 8.35 6.23
C THR A 71 16.76 8.22 4.83
N GLU A 72 16.75 7.01 4.27
CA GLU A 72 17.29 6.75 2.94
C GLU A 72 16.23 6.80 1.84
N GLY A 73 14.96 6.92 2.20
CA GLY A 73 13.87 6.88 1.25
C GLY A 73 13.27 8.24 0.98
N CYS A 74 12.49 8.31 -0.07
CA CYS A 74 11.69 9.48 -0.42
C CYS A 74 10.36 9.00 -1.00
N ILE A 75 9.43 9.93 -1.19
CA ILE A 75 8.09 9.57 -1.64
C ILE A 75 8.08 8.87 -2.99
N GLY A 76 9.03 9.21 -3.87
CA GLY A 76 9.17 8.54 -5.16
C GLY A 76 9.52 7.06 -4.98
N ASP A 77 10.44 6.77 -4.06
CA ASP A 77 10.81 5.39 -3.73
C ASP A 77 9.64 4.62 -3.17
N TRP A 78 8.86 5.25 -2.28
CA TRP A 78 7.71 4.59 -1.67
C TRP A 78 6.58 4.37 -2.66
N ALA A 79 6.42 5.27 -3.64
CA ALA A 79 5.48 5.07 -4.73
C ALA A 79 5.91 3.89 -5.62
N GLU A 80 7.22 3.72 -5.86
CA GLU A 80 7.74 2.55 -6.56
C GLU A 80 7.46 1.27 -5.79
N ASP A 81 7.64 1.30 -4.46
CA ASP A 81 7.32 0.16 -3.61
C ASP A 81 5.84 -0.22 -3.74
N ALA A 82 4.96 0.78 -3.70
CA ALA A 82 3.52 0.55 -3.84
C ALA A 82 3.20 -0.08 -5.18
N ARG A 83 3.78 0.43 -6.26
CA ARG A 83 3.58 -0.12 -7.59
C ARG A 83 4.06 -1.57 -7.68
N ALA A 84 5.23 -1.85 -7.11
CA ALA A 84 5.78 -3.20 -7.12
C ALA A 84 4.87 -4.16 -6.36
N ALA A 85 4.37 -3.76 -5.19
CA ALA A 85 3.48 -4.58 -4.39
C ALA A 85 2.17 -4.85 -5.12
N ILE A 86 1.56 -3.82 -5.70
CA ILE A 86 0.30 -3.97 -6.42
C ILE A 86 0.47 -4.87 -7.63
N THR A 87 1.54 -4.67 -8.40
CA THR A 87 1.77 -5.45 -9.61
C THR A 87 2.04 -6.92 -9.30
N ALA A 88 2.83 -7.20 -8.27
CA ALA A 88 3.24 -8.57 -7.96
C ALA A 88 2.22 -9.33 -7.13
N LEU A 89 1.45 -8.65 -6.29
CA LEU A 89 0.65 -9.29 -5.24
C LEU A 89 -0.86 -9.21 -5.48
N THR A 90 -1.29 -8.49 -6.52
CA THR A 90 -2.72 -8.35 -6.82
C THR A 90 -2.97 -8.61 -8.29
N GLU A 91 -4.25 -8.84 -8.63
CA GLU A 91 -4.68 -9.04 -10.01
C GLU A 91 -5.76 -8.04 -10.37
N GLY A 92 -5.66 -7.50 -11.57
CA GLY A 92 -6.66 -6.56 -12.09
C GLY A 92 -6.66 -5.23 -11.36
N PRO A 93 -7.67 -4.39 -11.65
CA PRO A 93 -7.78 -3.09 -11.00
C PRO A 93 -8.07 -3.21 -9.52
N GLN A 94 -7.50 -2.31 -8.73
CA GLN A 94 -7.62 -2.30 -7.27
C GLN A 94 -8.21 -0.97 -6.81
N VAL A 95 -8.93 -1.01 -5.68
CA VAL A 95 -9.35 0.22 -5.00
C VAL A 95 -8.24 0.58 -4.02
N LEU A 96 -7.67 1.77 -4.18
CA LEU A 96 -6.58 2.23 -3.33
C LEU A 96 -7.17 3.07 -2.19
N VAL A 97 -6.85 2.69 -0.95
CA VAL A 97 -7.24 3.45 0.23
C VAL A 97 -5.99 4.05 0.82
N GLY A 98 -5.82 5.35 0.67
CA GLY A 98 -4.63 6.05 1.13
C GLY A 98 -4.90 6.89 2.36
N SER A 99 -4.03 6.76 3.37
CA SER A 99 -4.12 7.52 4.60
C SER A 99 -2.97 8.51 4.64
N SER A 100 -3.26 9.80 4.77
CA SER A 100 -2.25 10.84 4.87
C SER A 100 -1.33 10.82 3.63
N MET A 101 -0.02 10.60 3.80
CA MET A 101 0.92 10.47 2.69
C MET A 101 0.50 9.38 1.69
N GLY A 102 -0.18 8.33 2.17
CA GLY A 102 -0.68 7.26 1.31
C GLY A 102 -1.65 7.77 0.25
N GLY A 103 -2.38 8.84 0.54
CA GLY A 103 -3.25 9.47 -0.45
C GLY A 103 -2.46 10.04 -1.63
N TRP A 104 -1.32 10.67 -1.34
CA TRP A 104 -0.45 11.17 -2.40
C TRP A 104 0.18 10.02 -3.18
N ILE A 105 0.66 8.99 -2.47
CA ILE A 105 1.24 7.82 -3.12
C ILE A 105 0.22 7.17 -4.06
N ALA A 106 -1.05 7.08 -3.63
CA ALA A 106 -2.12 6.54 -4.49
C ALA A 106 -2.24 7.35 -5.78
N CYS A 107 -2.14 8.66 -5.71
CA CYS A 107 -2.19 9.50 -6.90
C CYS A 107 -1.01 9.22 -7.84
N LEU A 108 0.18 9.03 -7.28
CA LEU A 108 1.37 8.72 -8.10
C LEU A 108 1.22 7.36 -8.75
N VAL A 109 0.70 6.37 -8.03
CA VAL A 109 0.45 5.04 -8.59
C VAL A 109 -0.59 5.12 -9.71
N ALA A 110 -1.67 5.87 -9.50
CA ALA A 110 -2.72 6.01 -10.51
C ALA A 110 -2.18 6.64 -11.80
N ARG A 111 -1.26 7.59 -11.68
CA ARG A 111 -0.63 8.19 -12.86
C ARG A 111 0.29 7.21 -13.59
N ALA A 112 0.98 6.37 -12.84
CA ALA A 112 1.96 5.44 -13.42
C ALA A 112 1.29 4.21 -14.04
N CYS A 113 0.20 3.71 -13.43
CA CYS A 113 -0.47 2.51 -13.91
C CYS A 113 -2.00 2.65 -13.77
N PRO A 114 -2.62 3.52 -14.58
CA PRO A 114 -4.05 3.80 -14.43
C PRO A 114 -4.94 2.57 -14.65
N GLY A 115 -4.49 1.60 -15.44
CA GLY A 115 -5.24 0.38 -15.68
C GLY A 115 -5.36 -0.53 -14.45
N ARG A 116 -4.57 -0.29 -13.43
CA ARG A 116 -4.59 -1.09 -12.21
C ARG A 116 -5.32 -0.40 -11.07
N VAL A 117 -5.95 0.74 -11.31
CA VAL A 117 -6.66 1.49 -10.27
C VAL A 117 -8.13 1.58 -10.64
N ALA A 118 -8.99 0.91 -9.86
CA ALA A 118 -10.43 0.93 -10.05
C ALA A 118 -11.08 2.11 -9.33
N GLY A 119 -10.46 2.59 -8.25
CA GLY A 119 -10.98 3.70 -7.48
C GLY A 119 -10.00 4.12 -6.41
N PHE A 120 -10.29 5.23 -5.76
CA PHE A 120 -9.42 5.79 -4.75
C PHE A 120 -10.27 6.37 -3.60
N VAL A 121 -9.88 6.04 -2.38
CA VAL A 121 -10.48 6.60 -1.16
C VAL A 121 -9.36 7.23 -0.34
N GLY A 122 -9.48 8.51 -0.04
CA GLY A 122 -8.52 9.21 0.82
C GLY A 122 -9.05 9.32 2.24
N ILE A 123 -8.21 8.95 3.21
CA ILE A 123 -8.53 9.11 4.62
C ILE A 123 -7.55 10.12 5.18
N ALA A 124 -8.04 11.31 5.55
CA ALA A 124 -7.17 12.40 6.00
C ALA A 124 -6.01 12.57 5.02
N ALA A 125 -6.30 12.43 3.71
CA ALA A 125 -5.28 12.54 2.68
C ALA A 125 -4.63 13.92 2.71
N ALA A 126 -3.33 13.96 2.44
CA ALA A 126 -2.57 15.19 2.46
C ALA A 126 -1.82 15.34 1.13
N PRO A 127 -2.53 15.57 0.02
CA PRO A 127 -1.89 15.68 -1.29
C PRO A 127 -0.93 16.85 -1.38
N ASP A 128 -1.05 17.78 -0.46
CA ASP A 128 -0.19 18.97 -0.39
C ASP A 128 0.64 19.00 0.89
N PHE A 129 0.87 17.84 1.51
CA PHE A 129 1.58 17.83 2.79
C PHE A 129 3.03 18.29 2.69
N ILE A 130 3.52 18.46 1.50
CA ILE A 130 4.86 19.00 1.27
C ILE A 130 4.88 20.53 1.20
N ASP A 131 3.76 21.14 1.28
CA ASP A 131 3.69 22.60 1.23
C ASP A 131 4.44 23.25 2.37
#